data_c70b66a4ae49d4c656524bf56cd21474
#
_entry.id   c70b66a4ae49d4c656524bf56cd21474
#
_cell.length_a   1.000
_cell.length_b   1.000
_cell.length_c   1.000
_cell.angle_alpha   90.00
_cell.angle_beta   90.00
_cell.angle_gamma   90.00
#
_symmetry.space_group_name_H-M   'P 1'
#
loop_
_entity.id
_entity.type
_entity.pdbx_description
1 polymer ?
#
loop_
_entity_poly.entity_id
_entity_poly.type
_entity_poly.pdbx_seq_one_letter_code
_entity_poly.pdbx_strand_id
1 'polypeptide(L)'
;MKRMNITTEELAKLCGVSQGTVDRALHGRREISEATRARILEAAGRYGYRAAPLAPDEIRTIGVIVFNLKNEYFNRLITELEAELRRRGCFMSVMFTEYDAKAELEAVKRFDSMGAQGIIICPTNTSDEFGKYLSYLALPCVAVGNPLRYVTQVGIDDRRAMYEQTLTVLDGNYEKLVYYSPALEYQNFKNAQSLRFDGFMQAVTEAGFERFEICRSLEAVKETYAEKCAVICSTDRYALDAYLKNRDADIIGFDGIISDTKPKLPIASVEYSYKAIAAAAADAVLKVTHEERIIIPHRTVGVISRKT
;
A
#
# COMPACT_ATOMS: atom_id res chain seq x y z
N MET A 1 2.36 24.02 -18.15
CA MET A 1 1.30 25.00 -17.93
C MET A 1 1.15 25.24 -16.42
N LYS A 2 1.25 26.49 -15.95
CA LYS A 2 1.02 26.83 -14.52
C LYS A 2 -0.43 26.47 -14.17
N ARG A 3 -0.66 25.48 -13.30
CA ARG A 3 -2.00 25.18 -12.75
C ARG A 3 -2.41 26.33 -11.84
N MET A 4 -3.44 27.06 -12.21
CA MET A 4 -4.04 28.09 -11.35
C MET A 4 -4.96 27.38 -10.35
N ASN A 5 -4.72 27.59 -9.05
CA ASN A 5 -5.69 27.19 -8.01
C ASN A 5 -6.91 28.10 -8.15
N ILE A 6 -8.03 27.53 -8.54
CA ILE A 6 -9.29 28.28 -8.66
C ILE A 6 -10.11 28.19 -7.37
N THR A 7 -10.87 29.23 -7.09
CA THR A 7 -11.80 29.33 -5.95
C THR A 7 -13.15 28.69 -6.28
N THR A 8 -13.98 28.43 -5.26
CA THR A 8 -15.37 27.95 -5.44
C THR A 8 -16.17 28.90 -6.33
N GLU A 9 -15.96 30.20 -6.22
CA GLU A 9 -16.62 31.23 -7.03
C GLU A 9 -16.20 31.15 -8.50
N GLU A 10 -14.91 31.00 -8.76
CA GLU A 10 -14.39 30.84 -10.13
C GLU A 10 -14.86 29.54 -10.75
N LEU A 11 -14.89 28.43 -9.97
CA LEU A 11 -15.42 27.15 -10.43
C LEU A 11 -16.92 27.25 -10.75
N ALA A 12 -17.70 27.97 -9.93
CA ALA A 12 -19.12 28.23 -10.16
C ALA A 12 -19.33 29.00 -11.46
N LYS A 13 -18.53 30.06 -11.71
CA LYS A 13 -18.56 30.84 -12.95
C LYS A 13 -18.21 29.98 -14.18
N LEU A 14 -17.16 29.15 -14.09
CA LEU A 14 -16.73 28.25 -15.16
C LEU A 14 -17.80 27.21 -15.51
N CYS A 15 -18.49 26.71 -14.50
CA CYS A 15 -19.56 25.71 -14.70
C CYS A 15 -20.95 26.33 -14.96
N GLY A 16 -21.10 27.67 -14.93
CA GLY A 16 -22.38 28.33 -15.12
C GLY A 16 -23.43 27.96 -14.08
N VAL A 17 -23.03 27.78 -12.82
CA VAL A 17 -23.90 27.38 -11.70
C VAL A 17 -23.67 28.29 -10.48
N SER A 18 -24.52 28.19 -9.45
CA SER A 18 -24.31 28.90 -8.19
C SER A 18 -23.19 28.23 -7.36
N GLN A 19 -22.54 29.00 -6.45
CA GLN A 19 -21.58 28.46 -5.49
C GLN A 19 -22.20 27.33 -4.63
N GLY A 20 -23.46 27.46 -4.22
CA GLY A 20 -24.20 26.43 -3.50
C GLY A 20 -24.40 25.14 -4.32
N THR A 21 -24.46 25.24 -5.66
CA THR A 21 -24.55 24.09 -6.54
C THR A 21 -23.17 23.40 -6.64
N VAL A 22 -22.09 24.18 -6.69
CA VAL A 22 -20.71 23.66 -6.63
C VAL A 22 -20.47 22.96 -5.30
N ASP A 23 -20.84 23.57 -4.18
CA ASP A 23 -20.71 22.97 -2.85
C ASP A 23 -21.45 21.64 -2.74
N ARG A 24 -22.70 21.59 -3.23
CA ARG A 24 -23.47 20.34 -3.28
C ARG A 24 -22.85 19.27 -4.17
N ALA A 25 -22.29 19.68 -5.30
CA ALA A 25 -21.59 18.75 -6.20
C ALA A 25 -20.34 18.15 -5.55
N LEU A 26 -19.52 19.01 -4.94
CA LEU A 26 -18.25 18.63 -4.29
C LEU A 26 -18.46 17.76 -3.05
N HIS A 27 -19.52 18.02 -2.26
CA HIS A 27 -19.82 17.30 -1.01
C HIS A 27 -20.88 16.19 -1.14
N GLY A 28 -21.20 15.78 -2.36
CA GLY A 28 -22.07 14.62 -2.56
C GLY A 28 -23.54 14.82 -2.12
N ARG A 29 -23.97 16.06 -1.84
CA ARG A 29 -25.32 16.33 -1.35
C ARG A 29 -26.36 16.07 -2.45
N ARG A 30 -27.54 15.53 -2.05
CA ARG A 30 -28.68 15.31 -2.94
C ARG A 30 -29.19 16.66 -3.42
N GLU A 31 -29.93 16.70 -4.55
CA GLU A 31 -30.57 17.90 -5.18
C GLU A 31 -29.81 18.51 -6.38
N ILE A 32 -28.87 17.81 -6.98
CA ILE A 32 -28.31 18.16 -8.30
C ILE A 32 -28.31 16.93 -9.21
N SER A 33 -28.48 17.18 -10.53
CA SER A 33 -28.43 16.07 -11.49
C SER A 33 -27.02 15.47 -11.58
N GLU A 34 -26.96 14.18 -11.88
CA GLU A 34 -25.65 13.49 -12.06
C GLU A 34 -24.82 14.14 -13.17
N ALA A 35 -25.46 14.59 -14.25
CA ALA A 35 -24.80 15.31 -15.34
C ALA A 35 -24.15 16.63 -14.87
N THR A 36 -24.86 17.40 -14.01
CA THR A 36 -24.33 18.64 -13.44
C THR A 36 -23.17 18.34 -12.48
N ARG A 37 -23.32 17.31 -11.66
CA ARG A 37 -22.26 16.86 -10.74
C ARG A 37 -21.00 16.47 -11.51
N ALA A 38 -21.11 15.58 -12.52
CA ALA A 38 -19.99 15.11 -13.33
C ALA A 38 -19.25 16.28 -13.97
N ARG A 39 -19.98 17.26 -14.55
CA ARG A 39 -19.39 18.45 -15.17
C ARG A 39 -18.62 19.31 -14.17
N ILE A 40 -19.14 19.50 -12.95
CA ILE A 40 -18.45 20.27 -11.90
C ILE A 40 -17.19 19.56 -11.42
N LEU A 41 -17.26 18.24 -11.19
CA LEU A 41 -16.12 17.44 -10.75
C LEU A 41 -15.02 17.39 -11.81
N GLU A 42 -15.38 17.24 -13.09
CA GLU A 42 -14.42 17.30 -14.21
C GLU A 42 -13.74 18.68 -14.27
N ALA A 43 -14.50 19.76 -14.16
CA ALA A 43 -13.96 21.12 -14.14
C ALA A 43 -13.04 21.33 -12.92
N ALA A 44 -13.45 20.86 -11.73
CA ALA A 44 -12.65 20.93 -10.52
C ALA A 44 -11.28 20.24 -10.70
N GLY A 45 -11.27 19.02 -11.23
CA GLY A 45 -10.05 18.29 -11.54
C GLY A 45 -9.18 18.97 -12.62
N ARG A 46 -9.82 19.47 -13.68
CA ARG A 46 -9.12 20.13 -14.80
C ARG A 46 -8.42 21.43 -14.42
N TYR A 47 -9.06 22.21 -13.55
CA TYR A 47 -8.56 23.55 -13.15
C TYR A 47 -7.87 23.55 -11.78
N GLY A 48 -7.68 22.37 -11.15
CA GLY A 48 -6.95 22.25 -9.88
C GLY A 48 -7.68 22.91 -8.71
N TYR A 49 -9.04 22.85 -8.69
CA TYR A 49 -9.82 23.33 -7.56
C TYR A 49 -9.37 22.64 -6.26
N ARG A 50 -9.21 23.42 -5.20
CA ARG A 50 -8.94 22.94 -3.85
C ARG A 50 -10.02 23.51 -2.92
N ALA A 51 -10.61 22.64 -2.11
CA ALA A 51 -11.48 23.09 -1.03
C ALA A 51 -10.73 24.08 -0.12
N ALA A 52 -11.42 25.09 0.38
CA ALA A 52 -10.83 26.02 1.35
C ALA A 52 -10.30 25.25 2.56
N PRO A 53 -9.18 25.68 3.17
CA PRO A 53 -8.72 25.11 4.43
C PRO A 53 -9.87 25.13 5.46
N LEU A 54 -10.03 24.04 6.21
CA LEU A 54 -11.01 23.99 7.29
C LEU A 54 -10.76 25.05 8.34
N ALA A 55 -11.83 25.53 8.99
CA ALA A 55 -11.70 26.40 10.14
C ALA A 55 -10.87 25.73 11.25
N PRO A 56 -10.11 26.50 12.06
CA PRO A 56 -9.20 25.94 13.07
C PRO A 56 -9.85 24.98 14.07
N ASP A 57 -11.15 25.04 14.26
CA ASP A 57 -11.92 24.28 15.24
C ASP A 57 -12.66 23.06 14.62
N GLU A 58 -12.53 22.81 13.33
CA GLU A 58 -13.14 21.63 12.70
C GLU A 58 -12.28 20.38 12.85
N ILE A 59 -12.84 19.32 13.43
CA ILE A 59 -12.19 18.03 13.56
C ILE A 59 -11.97 17.45 12.16
N ARG A 60 -10.71 17.33 11.77
CA ARG A 60 -10.32 16.73 10.49
C ARG A 60 -10.39 15.22 10.60
N THR A 61 -11.30 14.59 9.88
CA THR A 61 -11.40 13.14 9.83
C THR A 61 -10.73 12.61 8.56
N ILE A 62 -9.74 11.74 8.73
CA ILE A 62 -9.09 10.99 7.63
C ILE A 62 -9.61 9.57 7.65
N GLY A 63 -10.18 9.15 6.52
CA GLY A 63 -10.59 7.76 6.31
C GLY A 63 -9.37 6.88 6.03
N VAL A 64 -9.29 5.73 6.68
CA VAL A 64 -8.26 4.71 6.42
C VAL A 64 -8.94 3.42 6.02
N ILE A 65 -8.63 2.91 4.83
CA ILE A 65 -9.22 1.69 4.29
C ILE A 65 -8.13 0.63 4.18
N VAL A 66 -8.32 -0.48 4.88
CA VAL A 66 -7.38 -1.61 4.87
C VAL A 66 -8.15 -2.92 4.77
N PHE A 67 -7.44 -4.00 4.45
CA PHE A 67 -8.08 -5.32 4.28
C PHE A 67 -8.66 -5.86 5.59
N ASN A 68 -7.80 -6.06 6.59
CA ASN A 68 -8.13 -6.50 7.96
C ASN A 68 -6.88 -6.37 8.86
N LEU A 69 -6.99 -6.81 10.11
CA LEU A 69 -5.89 -6.81 11.09
C LEU A 69 -5.31 -8.21 11.35
N LYS A 70 -5.59 -9.20 10.51
CA LYS A 70 -5.04 -10.56 10.66
C LYS A 70 -3.55 -10.63 10.31
N ASN A 71 -3.05 -9.66 9.55
CA ASN A 71 -1.64 -9.50 9.23
C ASN A 71 -1.01 -8.40 10.07
N GLU A 72 0.08 -8.71 10.77
CA GLU A 72 0.83 -7.79 11.62
C GLU A 72 1.32 -6.53 10.89
N TYR A 73 1.56 -6.62 9.59
CA TYR A 73 1.86 -5.46 8.75
C TYR A 73 0.81 -4.35 8.91
N PHE A 74 -0.48 -4.70 8.83
CA PHE A 74 -1.56 -3.71 8.94
C PHE A 74 -1.71 -3.20 10.37
N ASN A 75 -1.47 -4.03 11.38
CA ASN A 75 -1.47 -3.60 12.78
C ASN A 75 -0.44 -2.50 13.02
N ARG A 76 0.79 -2.69 12.54
CA ARG A 76 1.86 -1.69 12.66
C ARG A 76 1.55 -0.44 11.85
N LEU A 77 1.15 -0.60 10.59
CA LEU A 77 0.82 0.53 9.73
C LEU A 77 -0.28 1.40 10.34
N ILE A 78 -1.38 0.80 10.81
CA ILE A 78 -2.50 1.54 11.42
C ILE A 78 -2.07 2.23 12.71
N THR A 79 -1.26 1.57 13.55
CA THR A 79 -0.74 2.17 14.78
C THR A 79 0.09 3.42 14.48
N GLU A 80 0.99 3.35 13.51
CA GLU A 80 1.81 4.50 13.13
C GLU A 80 0.99 5.59 12.41
N LEU A 81 0.01 5.21 11.58
CA LEU A 81 -0.89 6.17 10.93
C LEU A 81 -1.74 6.92 11.97
N GLU A 82 -2.29 6.21 12.96
CA GLU A 82 -3.07 6.85 14.03
C GLU A 82 -2.22 7.86 14.80
N ALA A 83 -1.04 7.44 15.26
CA ALA A 83 -0.13 8.31 16.01
C ALA A 83 0.25 9.56 15.18
N GLU A 84 0.51 9.39 13.90
CA GLU A 84 0.94 10.47 13.01
C GLU A 84 -0.19 11.43 12.66
N LEU A 85 -1.40 10.92 12.38
CA LEU A 85 -2.59 11.72 12.12
C LEU A 85 -3.03 12.49 13.37
N ARG A 86 -3.04 11.84 14.54
CA ARG A 86 -3.33 12.48 15.82
C ARG A 86 -2.34 13.61 16.13
N ARG A 87 -1.05 13.41 15.89
CA ARG A 87 -0.02 14.44 16.04
C ARG A 87 -0.29 15.67 15.17
N ARG A 88 -0.96 15.49 14.03
CA ARG A 88 -1.39 16.56 13.11
C ARG A 88 -2.78 17.12 13.41
N GLY A 89 -3.40 16.75 14.53
CA GLY A 89 -4.74 17.20 14.92
C GLY A 89 -5.86 16.59 14.05
N CYS A 90 -5.62 15.38 13.48
CA CYS A 90 -6.61 14.66 12.70
C CYS A 90 -7.16 13.47 13.48
N PHE A 91 -8.43 13.18 13.27
CA PHE A 91 -9.08 11.96 13.74
C PHE A 91 -9.01 10.89 12.64
N MET A 92 -8.59 9.67 13.00
CA MET A 92 -8.53 8.55 12.08
C MET A 92 -9.82 7.70 12.20
N SER A 93 -10.48 7.44 11.09
CA SER A 93 -11.60 6.49 11.01
C SER A 93 -11.22 5.33 10.09
N VAL A 94 -11.36 4.09 10.57
CA VAL A 94 -10.89 2.90 9.84
C VAL A 94 -12.06 2.07 9.33
N MET A 95 -11.98 1.59 8.08
CA MET A 95 -12.89 0.60 7.51
C MET A 95 -12.12 -0.60 6.98
N PHE A 96 -12.65 -1.80 7.23
CA PHE A 96 -12.09 -3.06 6.77
C PHE A 96 -12.85 -3.60 5.58
N THR A 97 -12.13 -4.17 4.60
CA THR A 97 -12.72 -4.62 3.32
C THR A 97 -12.64 -6.13 3.12
N GLU A 98 -11.88 -6.85 3.96
CA GLU A 98 -11.64 -8.30 3.86
C GLU A 98 -11.27 -8.75 2.42
N TYR A 99 -10.47 -7.93 1.72
CA TYR A 99 -10.08 -8.13 0.31
C TYR A 99 -11.23 -8.09 -0.70
N ASP A 100 -12.38 -7.53 -0.34
CA ASP A 100 -13.52 -7.35 -1.24
C ASP A 100 -13.47 -5.97 -1.91
N ALA A 101 -13.29 -5.95 -3.22
CA ALA A 101 -13.25 -4.73 -4.02
C ALA A 101 -14.58 -3.95 -4.02
N LYS A 102 -15.73 -4.61 -3.77
CA LYS A 102 -17.03 -3.93 -3.63
C LYS A 102 -17.11 -3.22 -2.29
N ALA A 103 -16.73 -3.91 -1.20
CA ALA A 103 -16.66 -3.31 0.13
C ALA A 103 -15.67 -2.14 0.15
N GLU A 104 -14.57 -2.23 -0.60
CA GLU A 104 -13.60 -1.15 -0.76
C GLU A 104 -14.22 0.09 -1.42
N LEU A 105 -14.94 -0.08 -2.53
CA LEU A 105 -15.65 1.01 -3.20
C LEU A 105 -16.73 1.63 -2.31
N GLU A 106 -17.45 0.80 -1.55
CA GLU A 106 -18.45 1.27 -0.59
C GLU A 106 -17.83 2.08 0.56
N ALA A 107 -16.67 1.64 1.08
CA ALA A 107 -15.92 2.36 2.10
C ALA A 107 -15.49 3.75 1.60
N VAL A 108 -14.96 3.84 0.38
CA VAL A 108 -14.63 5.12 -0.26
C VAL A 108 -15.85 6.04 -0.35
N LYS A 109 -16.98 5.54 -0.86
CA LYS A 109 -18.24 6.32 -0.97
C LYS A 109 -18.74 6.77 0.39
N ARG A 110 -18.59 5.96 1.43
CA ARG A 110 -18.99 6.32 2.79
C ARG A 110 -18.14 7.44 3.34
N PHE A 111 -16.82 7.38 3.21
CA PHE A 111 -15.94 8.45 3.66
C PHE A 111 -16.21 9.77 2.91
N ASP A 112 -16.42 9.72 1.60
CA ASP A 112 -16.80 10.88 0.80
C ASP A 112 -18.14 11.47 1.30
N SER A 113 -19.17 10.64 1.52
CA SER A 113 -20.48 11.09 2.00
C SER A 113 -20.48 11.60 3.44
N MET A 114 -19.56 11.11 4.29
CA MET A 114 -19.37 11.58 5.67
C MET A 114 -18.59 12.88 5.76
N GLY A 115 -18.06 13.38 4.64
CA GLY A 115 -17.26 14.60 4.60
C GLY A 115 -15.85 14.42 5.17
N ALA A 116 -15.27 13.22 5.02
CA ALA A 116 -13.85 13.01 5.34
C ALA A 116 -12.99 13.96 4.50
N GLN A 117 -11.89 14.44 5.07
CA GLN A 117 -11.01 15.40 4.41
C GLN A 117 -9.90 14.73 3.58
N GLY A 118 -9.84 13.41 3.61
CA GLY A 118 -8.95 12.61 2.79
C GLY A 118 -9.09 11.13 3.08
N ILE A 119 -8.55 10.31 2.19
CA ILE A 119 -8.54 8.85 2.31
C ILE A 119 -7.11 8.33 2.15
N ILE A 120 -6.67 7.49 3.08
CA ILE A 120 -5.50 6.63 2.94
C ILE A 120 -6.01 5.21 2.72
N ILE A 121 -5.62 4.57 1.62
CA ILE A 121 -6.14 3.26 1.24
C ILE A 121 -5.00 2.27 0.99
N CYS A 122 -5.13 1.05 1.53
CA CYS A 122 -4.37 -0.11 1.08
C CYS A 122 -5.21 -0.85 0.03
N PRO A 123 -5.02 -0.60 -1.27
CA PRO A 123 -6.00 -1.02 -2.27
C PRO A 123 -5.98 -2.52 -2.53
N THR A 124 -7.17 -3.14 -2.55
CA THR A 124 -7.42 -4.47 -3.12
C THR A 124 -7.56 -4.36 -4.63
N ASN A 125 -8.37 -3.40 -5.10
CA ASN A 125 -8.56 -3.12 -6.50
C ASN A 125 -7.46 -2.18 -7.00
N THR A 126 -6.56 -2.70 -7.83
CA THR A 126 -5.46 -1.94 -8.42
C THR A 126 -5.69 -1.63 -9.91
N SER A 127 -6.94 -1.64 -10.36
CA SER A 127 -7.29 -1.30 -11.74
C SER A 127 -7.14 0.20 -12.02
N ASP A 128 -6.86 0.52 -13.28
CA ASP A 128 -6.79 1.90 -13.74
C ASP A 128 -8.13 2.64 -13.57
N GLU A 129 -9.26 1.93 -13.72
CA GLU A 129 -10.60 2.47 -13.54
C GLU A 129 -10.83 2.92 -12.11
N PHE A 130 -10.41 2.11 -11.14
CA PHE A 130 -10.53 2.47 -9.73
C PHE A 130 -9.62 3.64 -9.35
N GLY A 131 -8.38 3.63 -9.82
CA GLY A 131 -7.45 4.75 -9.60
C GLY A 131 -7.97 6.06 -10.20
N LYS A 132 -8.52 6.03 -11.42
CA LYS A 132 -9.19 7.19 -12.05
C LYS A 132 -10.39 7.64 -11.22
N TYR A 133 -11.23 6.71 -10.77
CA TYR A 133 -12.37 7.05 -9.90
C TYR A 133 -11.92 7.81 -8.64
N LEU A 134 -10.88 7.32 -7.95
CA LEU A 134 -10.34 8.01 -6.77
C LEU A 134 -9.77 9.39 -7.11
N SER A 135 -9.12 9.54 -8.28
CA SER A 135 -8.55 10.82 -8.70
C SER A 135 -9.58 11.89 -9.04
N TYR A 136 -10.84 11.49 -9.28
CA TYR A 136 -11.96 12.43 -9.53
C TYR A 136 -12.70 12.83 -8.25
N LEU A 137 -12.42 12.22 -7.11
CA LEU A 137 -13.01 12.64 -5.85
C LEU A 137 -12.53 14.04 -5.45
N ALA A 138 -13.38 14.79 -4.77
CA ALA A 138 -13.02 16.12 -4.26
C ALA A 138 -12.01 16.06 -3.11
N LEU A 139 -11.94 14.92 -2.43
CA LEU A 139 -11.01 14.67 -1.32
C LEU A 139 -9.73 13.98 -1.81
N PRO A 140 -8.56 14.29 -1.24
CA PRO A 140 -7.31 13.65 -1.60
C PRO A 140 -7.32 12.18 -1.21
N CYS A 141 -6.87 11.32 -2.15
CA CYS A 141 -6.70 9.89 -1.93
C CYS A 141 -5.21 9.51 -2.06
N VAL A 142 -4.73 8.71 -1.12
CA VAL A 142 -3.34 8.22 -1.08
C VAL A 142 -3.35 6.71 -0.96
N ALA A 143 -2.70 6.02 -1.88
CA ALA A 143 -2.53 4.57 -1.84
C ALA A 143 -1.26 4.19 -1.06
N VAL A 144 -1.36 3.18 -0.20
CA VAL A 144 -0.23 2.65 0.58
C VAL A 144 -0.04 1.15 0.29
N GLY A 145 1.18 0.76 0.01
CA GLY A 145 1.57 -0.62 -0.27
C GLY A 145 1.29 -1.02 -1.73
N ASN A 146 0.12 -1.57 -2.02
CA ASN A 146 -0.19 -1.98 -3.39
C ASN A 146 -0.19 -0.81 -4.39
N PRO A 147 0.36 -0.99 -5.60
CA PRO A 147 0.42 0.06 -6.60
C PRO A 147 -0.98 0.43 -7.11
N LEU A 148 -1.27 1.72 -7.18
CA LEU A 148 -2.51 2.23 -7.75
C LEU A 148 -2.23 3.52 -8.53
N ARG A 149 -2.42 3.50 -9.84
CA ARG A 149 -2.18 4.67 -10.70
C ARG A 149 -3.20 5.79 -10.43
N TYR A 150 -2.89 6.99 -10.86
CA TYR A 150 -3.70 8.21 -10.79
C TYR A 150 -3.90 8.82 -9.40
N VAL A 151 -3.40 8.20 -8.34
CA VAL A 151 -3.33 8.76 -6.99
C VAL A 151 -1.90 8.72 -6.47
N THR A 152 -1.59 9.54 -5.47
CA THR A 152 -0.26 9.48 -4.82
C THR A 152 -0.07 8.12 -4.17
N GLN A 153 1.08 7.50 -4.42
CA GLN A 153 1.46 6.21 -3.85
C GLN A 153 2.55 6.39 -2.82
N VAL A 154 2.41 5.73 -1.68
CA VAL A 154 3.43 5.68 -0.62
C VAL A 154 3.75 4.23 -0.30
N GLY A 155 5.01 3.88 -0.30
CA GLY A 155 5.45 2.53 0.01
C GLY A 155 6.93 2.33 -0.24
N ILE A 156 7.35 1.09 -0.38
CA ILE A 156 8.70 0.73 -0.77
C ILE A 156 8.72 0.31 -2.25
N ASP A 157 9.90 0.11 -2.81
CA ASP A 157 10.02 -0.60 -4.08
C ASP A 157 10.13 -2.11 -3.83
N ASP A 158 8.97 -2.78 -3.77
CA ASP A 158 8.85 -4.20 -3.46
C ASP A 158 9.67 -5.08 -4.42
N ARG A 159 9.68 -4.75 -5.71
CA ARG A 159 10.45 -5.49 -6.71
C ARG A 159 11.92 -5.37 -6.45
N ARG A 160 12.41 -4.14 -6.27
CA ARG A 160 13.83 -3.88 -6.00
C ARG A 160 14.26 -4.48 -4.67
N ALA A 161 13.45 -4.36 -3.64
CA ALA A 161 13.75 -4.89 -2.31
C ALA A 161 13.92 -6.42 -2.34
N MET A 162 13.01 -7.13 -3.00
CA MET A 162 13.11 -8.58 -3.13
C MET A 162 14.27 -8.99 -4.06
N TYR A 163 14.54 -8.23 -5.11
CA TYR A 163 15.68 -8.45 -5.99
C TYR A 163 17.00 -8.37 -5.20
N GLU A 164 17.23 -7.28 -4.47
CA GLU A 164 18.43 -7.06 -3.66
C GLU A 164 18.58 -8.13 -2.56
N GLN A 165 17.48 -8.50 -1.91
CA GLN A 165 17.48 -9.58 -0.92
C GLN A 165 17.84 -10.92 -1.54
N THR A 166 17.28 -11.25 -2.71
CA THR A 166 17.58 -12.52 -3.40
C THR A 166 19.05 -12.59 -3.82
N LEU A 167 19.63 -11.50 -4.31
CA LEU A 167 21.08 -11.44 -4.61
C LEU A 167 21.91 -11.73 -3.37
N THR A 168 21.56 -11.14 -2.21
CA THR A 168 22.24 -11.42 -0.94
C THR A 168 22.17 -12.89 -0.54
N VAL A 169 21.05 -13.56 -0.83
CA VAL A 169 20.91 -15.00 -0.59
C VAL A 169 21.77 -15.80 -1.56
N LEU A 170 21.80 -15.43 -2.84
CA LEU A 170 22.61 -16.10 -3.87
C LEU A 170 24.11 -16.08 -3.55
N ASP A 171 24.61 -15.04 -2.87
CA ASP A 171 25.99 -14.97 -2.36
C ASP A 171 26.26 -16.00 -1.25
N GLY A 172 25.25 -16.65 -0.71
CA GLY A 172 25.32 -17.55 0.46
C GLY A 172 25.72 -18.99 0.17
N ASN A 173 26.11 -19.35 -1.05
CA ASN A 173 26.50 -20.72 -1.45
C ASN A 173 25.41 -21.79 -1.21
N TYR A 174 24.16 -21.46 -1.50
CA TYR A 174 23.04 -22.40 -1.49
C TYR A 174 22.99 -23.22 -2.78
N GLU A 175 22.63 -24.48 -2.65
CA GLU A 175 22.45 -25.38 -3.80
C GLU A 175 21.05 -25.23 -4.42
N LYS A 176 20.08 -24.81 -3.62
CA LYS A 176 18.69 -24.64 -4.04
C LYS A 176 18.05 -23.45 -3.36
N LEU A 177 17.20 -22.75 -4.10
CA LEU A 177 16.30 -21.72 -3.56
C LEU A 177 14.84 -22.17 -3.67
N VAL A 178 14.06 -21.83 -2.67
CA VAL A 178 12.61 -21.99 -2.69
C VAL A 178 11.96 -20.64 -2.50
N TYR A 179 11.12 -20.22 -3.45
CA TYR A 179 10.25 -19.07 -3.24
C TYR A 179 8.90 -19.52 -2.73
N TYR A 180 8.52 -19.07 -1.54
CA TYR A 180 7.27 -19.46 -0.92
C TYR A 180 6.28 -18.28 -0.82
N SER A 181 5.15 -18.41 -1.51
CA SER A 181 4.06 -17.42 -1.48
C SER A 181 2.71 -18.04 -1.85
N PRO A 182 1.86 -18.38 -0.87
CA PRO A 182 0.48 -18.81 -1.14
C PRO A 182 -0.35 -17.78 -1.90
N ALA A 183 -0.08 -16.50 -1.71
CA ALA A 183 -0.85 -15.42 -2.34
C ALA A 183 -0.62 -15.28 -3.85
N LEU A 184 0.33 -16.01 -4.44
CA LEU A 184 0.51 -16.03 -5.91
C LEU A 184 -0.70 -16.59 -6.68
N GLU A 185 -1.62 -17.26 -6.01
CA GLU A 185 -2.85 -17.81 -6.65
C GLU A 185 -3.94 -16.74 -6.90
N TYR A 186 -3.88 -15.61 -6.19
CA TYR A 186 -4.94 -14.60 -6.22
C TYR A 186 -4.68 -13.46 -7.22
N GLN A 187 -3.91 -13.70 -8.29
CA GLN A 187 -3.37 -12.61 -9.12
C GLN A 187 -4.18 -12.32 -10.37
N ASN A 188 -5.27 -11.57 -10.22
CA ASN A 188 -5.85 -10.82 -11.36
C ASN A 188 -5.29 -9.39 -11.47
N PHE A 189 -4.56 -8.88 -10.47
CA PHE A 189 -4.04 -7.51 -10.41
C PHE A 189 -2.58 -7.49 -9.92
N LYS A 190 -1.80 -6.50 -10.38
CA LYS A 190 -0.48 -6.25 -9.81
C LYS A 190 -0.61 -5.79 -8.37
N ASN A 191 0.03 -6.50 -7.45
CA ASN A 191 0.09 -6.16 -6.04
C ASN A 191 1.53 -6.26 -5.52
N ALA A 192 1.77 -5.87 -4.27
CA ALA A 192 3.10 -5.90 -3.67
C ALA A 192 3.74 -7.30 -3.75
N GLN A 193 2.96 -8.37 -3.56
CA GLN A 193 3.50 -9.74 -3.61
C GLN A 193 3.88 -10.18 -5.02
N SER A 194 3.14 -9.75 -6.06
CA SER A 194 3.55 -10.00 -7.45
C SER A 194 4.81 -9.25 -7.83
N LEU A 195 4.98 -8.03 -7.32
CA LEU A 195 6.23 -7.27 -7.52
C LEU A 195 7.41 -7.93 -6.81
N ARG A 196 7.22 -8.47 -5.60
CA ARG A 196 8.25 -9.26 -4.90
C ARG A 196 8.63 -10.49 -5.70
N PHE A 197 7.64 -11.21 -6.24
CA PHE A 197 7.91 -12.35 -7.12
C PHE A 197 8.68 -11.96 -8.38
N ASP A 198 8.31 -10.86 -9.03
CA ASP A 198 9.05 -10.33 -10.18
C ASP A 198 10.50 -10.00 -9.82
N GLY A 199 10.75 -9.47 -8.62
CA GLY A 199 12.10 -9.20 -8.10
C GLY A 199 12.92 -10.46 -7.88
N PHE A 200 12.33 -11.50 -7.27
CA PHE A 200 12.96 -12.81 -7.12
C PHE A 200 13.32 -13.42 -8.48
N MET A 201 12.37 -13.48 -9.40
CA MET A 201 12.58 -14.04 -10.75
C MET A 201 13.67 -13.30 -11.53
N GLN A 202 13.71 -11.97 -11.40
CA GLN A 202 14.75 -11.17 -12.01
C GLN A 202 16.14 -11.57 -11.47
N ALA A 203 16.28 -11.66 -10.16
CA ALA A 203 17.57 -11.97 -9.53
C ALA A 203 18.10 -13.35 -9.92
N VAL A 204 17.27 -14.40 -9.86
CA VAL A 204 17.70 -15.75 -10.23
C VAL A 204 18.01 -15.86 -11.73
N THR A 205 17.26 -15.15 -12.58
CA THR A 205 17.50 -15.14 -14.05
C THR A 205 18.81 -14.44 -14.39
N GLU A 206 19.05 -13.24 -13.84
CA GLU A 206 20.28 -12.48 -14.10
C GLU A 206 21.54 -13.18 -13.55
N ALA A 207 21.40 -13.90 -12.42
CA ALA A 207 22.47 -14.70 -11.85
C ALA A 207 22.70 -16.05 -12.57
N GLY A 208 21.84 -16.44 -13.51
CA GLY A 208 21.88 -17.75 -14.15
C GLY A 208 21.65 -18.91 -13.17
N PHE A 209 20.92 -18.67 -12.07
CA PHE A 209 20.65 -19.68 -11.06
C PHE A 209 19.40 -20.48 -11.42
N GLU A 210 19.58 -21.73 -11.83
CA GLU A 210 18.48 -22.58 -12.36
C GLU A 210 17.84 -23.50 -11.30
N ARG A 211 18.51 -23.73 -10.16
CA ARG A 211 18.03 -24.66 -9.12
C ARG A 211 17.10 -23.95 -8.13
N PHE A 212 15.93 -23.53 -8.59
CA PHE A 212 14.92 -22.96 -7.72
C PHE A 212 13.54 -23.60 -7.92
N GLU A 213 12.69 -23.51 -6.90
CA GLU A 213 11.30 -23.94 -6.92
C GLU A 213 10.37 -22.82 -6.42
N ILE A 214 9.15 -22.82 -6.94
CA ILE A 214 8.09 -21.91 -6.52
C ILE A 214 7.03 -22.73 -5.80
N CYS A 215 6.89 -22.51 -4.49
CA CYS A 215 5.97 -23.20 -3.63
C CYS A 215 4.78 -22.30 -3.26
N ARG A 216 3.57 -22.85 -3.38
CA ARG A 216 2.32 -22.16 -3.02
C ARG A 216 1.66 -22.76 -1.78
N SER A 217 2.13 -23.90 -1.32
CA SER A 217 1.67 -24.52 -0.08
C SER A 217 2.85 -24.83 0.84
N LEU A 218 2.57 -24.93 2.13
CA LEU A 218 3.58 -25.24 3.13
C LEU A 218 4.04 -26.71 3.05
N GLU A 219 3.18 -27.58 2.56
CA GLU A 219 3.50 -28.99 2.31
C GLU A 219 4.54 -29.11 1.20
N ALA A 220 4.37 -28.39 0.10
CA ALA A 220 5.34 -28.35 -1.00
C ALA A 220 6.70 -27.82 -0.53
N VAL A 221 6.73 -26.83 0.34
CA VAL A 221 7.99 -26.32 0.94
C VAL A 221 8.72 -27.44 1.69
N LYS A 222 8.00 -28.27 2.46
CA LYS A 222 8.60 -29.32 3.30
C LYS A 222 9.35 -30.41 2.51
N GLU A 223 8.90 -30.71 1.31
CA GLU A 223 9.49 -31.77 0.47
C GLU A 223 10.84 -31.35 -0.15
N THR A 224 11.16 -30.07 -0.11
CA THR A 224 12.33 -29.49 -0.80
C THR A 224 13.59 -29.37 0.05
N TYR A 225 13.56 -29.72 1.35
CA TYR A 225 14.63 -29.42 2.32
C TYR A 225 15.84 -30.39 2.34
N ALA A 226 15.99 -31.28 1.39
CA ALA A 226 17.03 -32.33 1.46
C ALA A 226 18.48 -31.86 1.26
N GLU A 227 18.73 -30.57 0.95
CA GLU A 227 20.04 -30.02 0.57
C GLU A 227 20.27 -28.66 1.23
N LYS A 228 21.42 -28.01 0.99
CA LYS A 228 21.72 -26.62 1.36
C LYS A 228 20.73 -25.67 0.67
N CYS A 229 19.56 -25.49 1.29
CA CYS A 229 18.42 -24.78 0.74
C CYS A 229 18.13 -23.52 1.55
N ALA A 230 17.83 -22.42 0.85
CA ALA A 230 17.23 -21.23 1.45
C ALA A 230 15.78 -21.06 0.98
N VAL A 231 14.89 -20.68 1.91
CA VAL A 231 13.50 -20.43 1.64
C VAL A 231 13.22 -18.92 1.72
N ILE A 232 12.96 -18.32 0.59
CA ILE A 232 12.60 -16.91 0.46
C ILE A 232 11.08 -16.80 0.47
N CYS A 233 10.53 -16.15 1.49
CA CYS A 233 9.10 -16.00 1.69
C CYS A 233 8.66 -14.60 1.28
N SER A 234 7.49 -14.48 0.66
CA SER A 234 6.98 -13.17 0.23
C SER A 234 6.56 -12.26 1.40
N THR A 235 6.41 -12.80 2.62
CA THR A 235 6.12 -12.04 3.85
C THR A 235 6.73 -12.73 5.07
N ASP A 236 6.91 -12.00 6.16
CA ASP A 236 7.34 -12.54 7.45
C ASP A 236 6.34 -13.52 8.05
N ARG A 237 5.06 -13.36 7.75
CA ARG A 237 4.03 -14.31 8.17
C ARG A 237 4.31 -15.70 7.59
N TYR A 238 4.57 -15.77 6.30
CA TYR A 238 4.90 -17.05 5.64
C TYR A 238 6.28 -17.57 6.07
N ALA A 239 7.22 -16.67 6.34
CA ALA A 239 8.54 -17.06 6.87
C ALA A 239 8.41 -17.72 8.25
N LEU A 240 7.56 -17.20 9.13
CA LEU A 240 7.28 -17.80 10.43
C LEU A 240 6.63 -19.18 10.27
N ASP A 241 5.65 -19.32 9.41
CA ASP A 241 4.98 -20.61 9.15
C ASP A 241 5.98 -21.65 8.61
N ALA A 242 6.87 -21.25 7.69
CA ALA A 242 7.93 -22.12 7.15
C ALA A 242 8.95 -22.50 8.25
N TYR A 243 9.39 -21.55 9.08
CA TYR A 243 10.32 -21.79 10.17
C TYR A 243 9.77 -22.76 11.23
N LEU A 244 8.49 -22.63 11.58
CA LEU A 244 7.87 -23.54 12.54
C LEU A 244 7.76 -24.97 12.01
N LYS A 245 7.75 -25.16 10.70
CA LYS A 245 7.74 -26.49 10.05
C LYS A 245 9.15 -27.09 9.93
N ASN A 246 10.16 -26.27 9.66
CA ASN A 246 11.56 -26.72 9.59
C ASN A 246 12.50 -25.64 10.14
N ARG A 247 13.03 -25.89 11.33
CA ARG A 247 13.95 -24.98 12.02
C ARG A 247 15.40 -25.04 11.51
N ASP A 248 15.72 -26.02 10.68
CA ASP A 248 17.06 -26.23 10.15
C ASP A 248 17.28 -25.53 8.80
N ALA A 249 16.22 -25.07 8.15
CA ALA A 249 16.32 -24.30 6.92
C ALA A 249 16.66 -22.84 7.18
N ASP A 250 17.45 -22.25 6.29
CA ASP A 250 17.68 -20.81 6.27
C ASP A 250 16.45 -20.13 5.64
N ILE A 251 15.74 -19.38 6.45
CA ILE A 251 14.46 -18.76 6.06
C ILE A 251 14.58 -17.26 6.04
N ILE A 252 14.07 -16.68 4.96
CA ILE A 252 14.12 -15.26 4.68
C ILE A 252 12.69 -14.75 4.48
N GLY A 253 12.28 -13.75 5.25
CA GLY A 253 10.99 -13.10 5.19
C GLY A 253 11.03 -11.74 4.52
N PHE A 254 9.93 -11.03 4.66
CA PHE A 254 9.72 -9.68 4.16
C PHE A 254 8.70 -8.99 5.06
N ASP A 255 8.83 -7.71 5.35
CA ASP A 255 8.02 -6.78 6.14
C ASP A 255 8.70 -6.31 7.44
N GLY A 256 9.82 -6.92 7.89
CA GLY A 256 10.56 -6.52 9.09
C GLY A 256 9.83 -6.78 10.41
N ILE A 257 8.81 -7.61 10.40
CA ILE A 257 7.98 -7.92 11.58
C ILE A 257 8.75 -8.79 12.56
N ILE A 258 9.51 -9.75 12.03
CA ILE A 258 10.23 -10.75 12.82
C ILE A 258 11.39 -10.14 13.60
N SER A 259 11.92 -9.00 13.16
CA SER A 259 13.04 -8.33 13.84
C SER A 259 12.73 -7.95 15.28
N ASP A 260 11.44 -7.77 15.63
CA ASP A 260 10.98 -7.38 16.97
C ASP A 260 10.53 -8.57 17.82
N THR A 261 10.59 -9.80 17.32
CA THR A 261 10.18 -10.99 18.08
C THR A 261 11.10 -11.25 19.29
N LYS A 262 10.51 -11.72 20.37
CA LYS A 262 11.26 -12.14 21.56
C LYS A 262 10.86 -13.58 21.93
N PRO A 263 11.78 -14.56 21.93
CA PRO A 263 13.19 -14.44 21.53
C PRO A 263 13.36 -14.12 20.03
N LYS A 264 14.53 -13.59 19.67
CA LYS A 264 14.85 -13.37 18.24
C LYS A 264 14.87 -14.69 17.50
N LEU A 265 14.17 -14.76 16.38
CA LEU A 265 14.21 -15.90 15.47
C LEU A 265 15.37 -15.75 14.48
N PRO A 266 16.01 -16.85 14.05
CA PRO A 266 17.06 -16.83 13.04
C PRO A 266 16.44 -16.72 11.63
N ILE A 267 15.70 -15.64 11.39
CA ILE A 267 15.05 -15.35 10.13
C ILE A 267 15.51 -13.97 9.69
N ALA A 268 16.07 -13.87 8.50
CA ALA A 268 16.37 -12.60 7.88
C ALA A 268 15.09 -12.00 7.26
N SER A 269 14.99 -10.69 7.18
CA SER A 269 13.80 -10.03 6.61
C SER A 269 14.17 -8.72 5.92
N VAL A 270 13.39 -8.30 4.94
CA VAL A 270 13.40 -6.94 4.44
C VAL A 270 12.61 -6.06 5.41
N GLU A 271 13.29 -5.07 5.97
CA GLU A 271 12.73 -4.09 6.91
C GLU A 271 12.60 -2.71 6.26
N TYR A 272 11.59 -1.99 6.64
CA TYR A 272 11.37 -0.59 6.28
C TYR A 272 10.63 0.14 7.40
N SER A 273 10.66 1.47 7.38
CA SER A 273 10.09 2.27 8.45
C SER A 273 8.59 2.48 8.26
N TYR A 274 7.76 1.77 9.02
CA TYR A 274 6.30 2.02 9.10
C TYR A 274 5.99 3.46 9.51
N LYS A 275 6.77 4.01 10.43
CA LYS A 275 6.65 5.42 10.81
C LYS A 275 6.91 6.37 9.65
N ALA A 276 7.91 6.08 8.80
CA ALA A 276 8.18 6.91 7.63
C ALA A 276 7.06 6.77 6.58
N ILE A 277 6.50 5.57 6.39
CA ILE A 277 5.32 5.36 5.52
C ILE A 277 4.13 6.16 6.05
N ALA A 278 3.83 6.06 7.35
CA ALA A 278 2.73 6.79 7.97
C ALA A 278 2.89 8.30 7.85
N ALA A 279 4.10 8.82 8.10
CA ALA A 279 4.40 10.24 7.98
C ALA A 279 4.22 10.74 6.53
N ALA A 280 4.75 9.99 5.56
CA ALA A 280 4.62 10.33 4.14
C ALA A 280 3.16 10.26 3.67
N ALA A 281 2.40 9.24 4.09
CA ALA A 281 0.99 9.12 3.74
C ALA A 281 0.14 10.24 4.37
N ALA A 282 0.40 10.59 5.63
CA ALA A 282 -0.26 11.70 6.30
C ALA A 282 0.10 13.06 5.66
N ASP A 283 1.36 13.28 5.29
CA ASP A 283 1.77 14.48 4.56
C ASP A 283 1.10 14.57 3.19
N ALA A 284 1.06 13.46 2.45
CA ALA A 284 0.46 13.41 1.13
C ALA A 284 -1.05 13.69 1.20
N VAL A 285 -1.79 13.08 2.13
CA VAL A 285 -3.23 13.27 2.23
C VAL A 285 -3.62 14.66 2.76
N LEU A 286 -2.79 15.27 3.59
CA LEU A 286 -3.08 16.58 4.18
C LEU A 286 -2.56 17.78 3.36
N LYS A 287 -1.46 17.60 2.63
CA LYS A 287 -0.82 18.68 1.85
C LYS A 287 -1.20 18.67 0.38
N VAL A 288 -1.90 17.65 -0.07
CA VAL A 288 -2.22 17.45 -1.50
C VAL A 288 -0.96 17.57 -2.35
N THR A 289 -0.02 16.65 -2.16
CA THR A 289 1.21 16.62 -2.97
C THR A 289 0.88 16.16 -4.38
N HIS A 290 1.68 16.60 -5.36
CA HIS A 290 1.56 16.14 -6.75
C HIS A 290 2.56 15.03 -7.08
N GLU A 291 3.25 14.50 -6.08
CA GLU A 291 4.15 13.39 -6.27
C GLU A 291 3.36 12.12 -6.56
N GLU A 292 3.64 11.50 -7.70
CA GLU A 292 2.97 10.27 -8.09
C GLU A 292 3.38 9.09 -7.20
N ARG A 293 4.64 9.09 -6.72
CA ARG A 293 5.17 7.99 -5.93
C ARG A 293 6.21 8.47 -4.91
N ILE A 294 6.00 8.11 -3.64
CA ILE A 294 6.91 8.35 -2.53
C ILE A 294 7.50 7.02 -2.08
N ILE A 295 8.78 6.82 -2.31
CA ILE A 295 9.49 5.58 -2.00
C ILE A 295 10.20 5.71 -0.66
N ILE A 296 9.85 4.84 0.28
CA ILE A 296 10.52 4.72 1.57
C ILE A 296 11.69 3.72 1.45
N PRO A 297 12.88 4.06 1.93
CA PRO A 297 14.03 3.16 1.92
C PRO A 297 13.77 1.86 2.69
N HIS A 298 14.34 0.77 2.20
CA HIS A 298 14.33 -0.53 2.85
C HIS A 298 15.76 -1.01 3.13
N ARG A 299 15.88 -2.03 3.99
CA ARG A 299 17.14 -2.74 4.26
C ARG A 299 16.86 -4.18 4.62
N THR A 300 17.77 -5.08 4.34
CA THR A 300 17.73 -6.45 4.86
C THR A 300 18.30 -6.50 6.28
N VAL A 301 17.56 -7.11 7.21
CA VAL A 301 17.97 -7.30 8.62
C VAL A 301 17.95 -8.78 8.97
N GLY A 302 18.71 -9.15 10.02
CA GLY A 302 18.88 -10.53 10.44
C GLY A 302 20.10 -11.20 9.80
N VAL A 303 20.34 -12.43 10.20
CA VAL A 303 21.49 -13.21 9.74
C VAL A 303 21.00 -14.26 8.76
N ILE A 304 21.40 -14.13 7.50
CA ILE A 304 21.35 -15.27 6.59
C ILE A 304 22.47 -16.18 7.05
N SER A 305 22.12 -17.29 7.71
CA SER A 305 23.11 -18.22 8.24
C SER A 305 23.92 -18.81 7.08
N ARG A 306 25.16 -18.41 6.97
CA ARG A 306 26.10 -19.12 6.10
C ARG A 306 26.48 -20.40 6.83
N LYS A 307 25.68 -21.46 6.67
CA LYS A 307 26.11 -22.79 7.11
C LYS A 307 27.36 -23.13 6.29
N THR A 308 28.53 -22.97 6.93
CA THR A 308 29.84 -23.37 6.41
C THR A 308 29.92 -24.90 6.24
#